data_11d4598e68bab63e40ae8a3212ad0945
#
_entry.id   11d4598e68bab63e40ae8a3212ad0945
#
_cell.length_a   1.000
_cell.length_b   1.000
_cell.length_c   1.000
_cell.angle_alpha   90.00
_cell.angle_beta   90.00
_cell.angle_gamma   90.00
#
_symmetry.space_group_name_H-M   'P 1'
#
loop_
_entity.id
_entity.type
_entity.pdbx_description
1 polymer ?
#
loop_
_entity_poly.entity_id
_entity_poly.type
_entity_poly.pdbx_seq_one_letter_code
_entity_poly.pdbx_strand_id
1 'polypeptide(L)'
;MRNINAVFLKQVKETLKNKSILIQFLMFPVMVIIMENAVKIDDMPEHFFVKLFAVMFVGMAPLTCMSSIISEEKEKNTLRALMMCNVKPLEYLVGIGAYVWLMCMAGSLLFAFCGDYSGADFFVFMLIMAIGILLSELTGAVIGIFCKNQMSATSVTVPVMMVFSFLPMLSTFNETIEKVAIITYSQQINILINGLGTTDIKPESLIIIAANFLVSAILFVIAFKKKGLE
;
A
#
# COMPACT_ATOMS: atom_id res chain seq x y z
N MET A 1 -9.89 19.09 -11.62
CA MET A 1 -10.81 18.47 -10.65
C MET A 1 -11.89 17.59 -11.29
N ARG A 2 -12.60 18.03 -12.37
CA ARG A 2 -13.66 17.21 -13.01
C ARG A 2 -13.18 15.84 -13.48
N ASN A 3 -11.98 15.76 -14.08
CA ASN A 3 -11.41 14.51 -14.59
C ASN A 3 -11.00 13.55 -13.45
N ILE A 4 -10.42 14.07 -12.37
CA ILE A 4 -10.05 13.27 -11.19
C ILE A 4 -11.30 12.59 -10.59
N ASN A 5 -12.38 13.36 -10.39
CA ASN A 5 -13.64 12.81 -9.87
C ASN A 5 -14.26 11.77 -10.81
N ALA A 6 -14.15 11.96 -12.12
CA ALA A 6 -14.66 11.01 -13.10
C ALA A 6 -13.89 9.67 -13.04
N VAL A 7 -12.55 9.72 -12.94
CA VAL A 7 -11.70 8.53 -12.80
C VAL A 7 -11.98 7.82 -11.47
N PHE A 8 -12.07 8.56 -10.38
CA PHE A 8 -12.41 8.03 -9.06
C PHE A 8 -13.76 7.29 -9.06
N LEU A 9 -14.82 7.94 -9.54
CA LEU A 9 -16.17 7.35 -9.60
C LEU A 9 -16.24 6.12 -10.52
N LYS A 10 -15.49 6.13 -11.63
CA LYS A 10 -15.33 4.97 -12.50
C LYS A 10 -14.78 3.80 -11.69
N GLN A 11 -13.69 4.02 -10.95
CA GLN A 11 -13.01 2.98 -10.17
C GLN A 11 -13.90 2.41 -9.07
N VAL A 12 -14.64 3.26 -8.35
CA VAL A 12 -15.64 2.81 -7.36
C VAL A 12 -16.66 1.85 -7.99
N LYS A 13 -17.21 2.22 -9.15
CA LYS A 13 -18.20 1.39 -9.84
C LYS A 13 -17.65 0.06 -10.34
N GLU A 14 -16.41 0.05 -10.82
CA GLU A 14 -15.73 -1.16 -11.30
C GLU A 14 -15.44 -2.12 -10.14
N THR A 15 -14.95 -1.61 -9.02
CA THR A 15 -14.64 -2.44 -7.85
C THR A 15 -15.89 -3.05 -7.21
N LEU A 16 -16.98 -2.29 -7.11
CA LEU A 16 -18.25 -2.85 -6.60
C LEU A 16 -18.78 -4.01 -7.46
N LYS A 17 -18.39 -4.06 -8.72
CA LYS A 17 -18.71 -5.18 -9.62
C LYS A 17 -17.69 -6.32 -9.54
N ASN A 18 -16.46 -6.04 -9.12
CA ASN A 18 -15.37 -7.01 -9.06
C ASN A 18 -15.10 -7.46 -7.62
N LYS A 19 -15.74 -8.57 -7.23
CA LYS A 19 -15.62 -9.13 -5.88
C LYS A 19 -14.18 -9.50 -5.50
N SER A 20 -13.34 -9.85 -6.47
CA SER A 20 -11.93 -10.22 -6.22
C SER A 20 -11.12 -9.05 -5.64
N ILE A 21 -11.37 -7.83 -6.10
CA ILE A 21 -10.71 -6.63 -5.57
C ILE A 21 -11.17 -6.36 -4.12
N LEU A 22 -12.48 -6.50 -3.85
CA LEU A 22 -13.01 -6.32 -2.50
C LEU A 22 -12.42 -7.34 -1.51
N ILE A 23 -12.27 -8.59 -1.91
CA ILE A 23 -11.65 -9.64 -1.09
C ILE A 23 -10.22 -9.24 -0.70
N GLN A 24 -9.45 -8.69 -1.62
CA GLN A 24 -8.07 -8.27 -1.37
C GLN A 24 -7.96 -7.19 -0.28
N PHE A 25 -8.89 -6.22 -0.25
CA PHE A 25 -8.93 -5.19 0.79
C PHE A 25 -9.38 -5.72 2.15
N LEU A 26 -10.27 -6.70 2.19
CA LEU A 26 -10.86 -7.23 3.41
C LEU A 26 -10.08 -8.38 4.03
N MET A 27 -9.26 -9.09 3.25
CA MET A 27 -8.57 -10.30 3.70
C MET A 27 -7.71 -10.06 4.94
N PHE A 28 -6.85 -9.04 4.95
CA PHE A 28 -5.98 -8.76 6.08
C PHE A 28 -6.74 -8.26 7.33
N PRO A 29 -7.66 -7.30 7.23
CA PRO A 29 -8.49 -6.91 8.37
C PRO A 29 -9.27 -8.08 9.00
N VAL A 30 -9.83 -8.96 8.17
CA VAL A 30 -10.54 -10.15 8.65
C VAL A 30 -9.58 -11.13 9.33
N MET A 31 -8.38 -11.35 8.76
CA MET A 31 -7.37 -12.20 9.39
C MET A 31 -6.91 -11.67 10.74
N VAL A 32 -6.80 -10.36 10.92
CA VAL A 32 -6.46 -9.77 12.23
C VAL A 32 -7.54 -10.08 13.26
N ILE A 33 -8.81 -9.87 12.94
CA ILE A 33 -9.92 -10.15 13.85
C ILE A 33 -9.88 -11.62 14.28
N ILE A 34 -9.62 -12.54 13.34
CA ILE A 34 -9.56 -13.97 13.64
C ILE A 34 -8.33 -14.28 14.53
N MET A 35 -7.14 -13.80 14.15
CA MET A 35 -5.90 -14.16 14.87
C MET A 35 -5.84 -13.56 16.27
N GLU A 36 -6.24 -12.30 16.45
CA GLU A 36 -6.23 -11.62 17.74
C GLU A 36 -7.19 -12.29 18.74
N ASN A 37 -8.30 -12.87 18.27
CA ASN A 37 -9.29 -13.53 19.13
C ASN A 37 -9.03 -15.04 19.29
N ALA A 38 -8.48 -15.71 18.29
CA ALA A 38 -8.33 -17.18 18.28
C ALA A 38 -6.99 -17.65 18.84
N VAL A 39 -5.93 -16.84 18.72
CA VAL A 39 -4.57 -17.25 19.09
C VAL A 39 -4.15 -16.52 20.37
N LYS A 40 -4.08 -17.26 21.46
CA LYS A 40 -3.53 -16.79 22.74
C LYS A 40 -2.24 -17.55 22.99
N ILE A 41 -1.11 -16.86 22.91
CA ILE A 41 0.22 -17.41 23.18
C ILE A 41 0.76 -16.64 24.38
N ASP A 42 1.14 -17.40 25.44
CA ASP A 42 1.78 -16.84 26.60
C ASP A 42 3.10 -16.15 26.16
N ASP A 43 3.43 -15.00 26.75
CA ASP A 43 4.60 -14.16 26.42
C ASP A 43 4.56 -13.40 25.09
N MET A 44 3.44 -13.34 24.37
CA MET A 44 3.33 -12.50 23.19
C MET A 44 3.09 -11.02 23.57
N PRO A 45 3.75 -10.06 22.87
CA PRO A 45 3.46 -8.65 23.03
C PRO A 45 1.98 -8.33 22.73
N GLU A 46 1.42 -7.38 23.44
CA GLU A 46 0.05 -6.91 23.19
C GLU A 46 -0.12 -6.45 21.75
N HIS A 47 -1.24 -6.86 21.14
CA HIS A 47 -1.60 -6.53 19.76
C HIS A 47 -0.54 -6.91 18.71
N PHE A 48 0.19 -8.00 18.94
CA PHE A 48 1.22 -8.49 18.02
C PHE A 48 0.69 -8.72 16.61
N PHE A 49 -0.45 -9.43 16.49
CA PHE A 49 -1.03 -9.72 15.18
C PHE A 49 -1.55 -8.46 14.48
N VAL A 50 -2.09 -7.49 15.24
CA VAL A 50 -2.52 -6.21 14.67
C VAL A 50 -1.35 -5.49 14.01
N LYS A 51 -0.23 -5.34 14.73
CA LYS A 51 0.98 -4.68 14.22
C LYS A 51 1.56 -5.41 13.02
N LEU A 52 1.67 -6.74 13.11
CA LEU A 52 2.20 -7.60 12.06
C LEU A 52 1.39 -7.47 10.76
N PHE A 53 0.07 -7.69 10.85
CA PHE A 53 -0.80 -7.67 9.68
C PHE A 53 -1.03 -6.26 9.14
N ALA A 54 -0.95 -5.21 9.96
CA ALA A 54 -1.00 -3.83 9.48
C ALA A 54 0.18 -3.52 8.55
N VAL A 55 1.39 -3.93 8.92
CA VAL A 55 2.59 -3.75 8.07
C VAL A 55 2.51 -4.60 6.81
N MET A 56 2.05 -5.86 6.91
CA MET A 56 1.85 -6.72 5.74
C MET A 56 0.78 -6.14 4.80
N PHE A 57 -0.30 -5.60 5.33
CA PHE A 57 -1.34 -4.95 4.56
C PHE A 57 -0.80 -3.77 3.76
N VAL A 58 0.00 -2.89 4.39
CA VAL A 58 0.66 -1.75 3.72
C VAL A 58 1.57 -2.23 2.59
N GLY A 59 2.32 -3.31 2.79
CA GLY A 59 3.24 -3.85 1.77
C GLY A 59 2.54 -4.57 0.62
N MET A 60 1.30 -5.05 0.79
CA MET A 60 0.61 -5.88 -0.19
C MET A 60 -0.57 -5.19 -0.86
N ALA A 61 -1.58 -4.78 -0.09
CA ALA A 61 -2.88 -4.40 -0.63
C ALA A 61 -2.83 -3.18 -1.57
N PRO A 62 -2.25 -2.02 -1.19
CA PRO A 62 -2.19 -0.86 -2.06
C PRO A 62 -1.32 -1.10 -3.31
N LEU A 63 -0.19 -1.80 -3.14
CA LEU A 63 0.75 -2.11 -4.21
C LEU A 63 0.12 -2.99 -5.28
N THR A 64 -0.49 -4.11 -4.87
CA THR A 64 -1.13 -5.05 -5.79
C THR A 64 -2.35 -4.44 -6.47
N CYS A 65 -3.15 -3.69 -5.73
CA CYS A 65 -4.34 -3.05 -6.26
C CYS A 65 -3.97 -2.02 -7.34
N MET A 66 -3.02 -1.13 -7.04
CA MET A 66 -2.59 -0.09 -7.97
C MET A 66 -1.94 -0.69 -9.23
N SER A 67 -1.08 -1.69 -9.07
CA SER A 67 -0.44 -2.39 -10.19
C SER A 67 -1.48 -3.10 -11.08
N SER A 68 -2.46 -3.77 -10.47
CA SER A 68 -3.51 -4.49 -11.18
C SER A 68 -4.41 -3.56 -11.98
N ILE A 69 -4.89 -2.47 -11.36
CA ILE A 69 -5.77 -1.50 -12.01
C ILE A 69 -5.10 -0.89 -13.24
N ILE A 70 -3.86 -0.39 -13.09
CA ILE A 70 -3.15 0.28 -14.19
C ILE A 70 -2.85 -0.69 -15.33
N SER A 71 -2.38 -1.90 -15.01
CA SER A 71 -2.06 -2.90 -16.03
C SER A 71 -3.31 -3.43 -16.76
N GLU A 72 -4.43 -3.58 -16.06
CA GLU A 72 -5.71 -3.94 -16.65
C GLU A 72 -6.21 -2.86 -17.61
N GLU A 73 -6.11 -1.59 -17.23
CA GLU A 73 -6.49 -0.46 -18.08
C GLU A 73 -5.59 -0.32 -19.32
N LYS A 74 -4.31 -0.65 -19.19
CA LYS A 74 -3.41 -0.75 -20.35
C LYS A 74 -3.81 -1.88 -21.28
N GLU A 75 -4.01 -3.09 -20.76
CA GLU A 75 -4.40 -4.26 -21.53
C GLU A 75 -5.70 -4.04 -22.29
N LYS A 76 -6.68 -3.39 -21.67
CA LYS A 76 -7.96 -3.05 -22.30
C LYS A 76 -7.93 -1.78 -23.16
N ASN A 77 -6.78 -1.13 -23.32
CA ASN A 77 -6.62 0.17 -23.99
C ASN A 77 -7.47 1.31 -23.40
N THR A 78 -8.02 1.15 -22.21
CA THR A 78 -8.83 2.18 -21.56
C THR A 78 -7.99 3.35 -21.07
N LEU A 79 -6.75 3.08 -20.61
CA LEU A 79 -5.79 4.15 -20.27
C LEU A 79 -5.54 5.08 -21.47
N ARG A 80 -5.30 4.50 -22.67
CA ARG A 80 -5.10 5.27 -23.90
C ARG A 80 -6.33 6.09 -24.27
N ALA A 81 -7.53 5.51 -24.16
CA ALA A 81 -8.77 6.19 -24.41
C ALA A 81 -8.98 7.39 -23.46
N LEU A 82 -8.67 7.24 -22.17
CA LEU A 82 -8.73 8.34 -21.20
C LEU A 82 -7.77 9.49 -21.56
N MET A 83 -6.54 9.18 -21.97
CA MET A 83 -5.58 10.20 -22.42
C MET A 83 -6.07 10.93 -23.69
N MET A 84 -6.71 10.22 -24.64
CA MET A 84 -7.33 10.84 -25.82
C MET A 84 -8.51 11.75 -25.44
N CYS A 85 -9.19 11.49 -24.33
CA CYS A 85 -10.22 12.36 -23.77
C CYS A 85 -9.65 13.52 -22.94
N ASN A 86 -8.36 13.85 -23.12
CA ASN A 86 -7.67 14.97 -22.48
C ASN A 86 -7.55 14.84 -20.93
N VAL A 87 -7.54 13.60 -20.41
CA VAL A 87 -7.20 13.33 -19.00
C VAL A 87 -5.68 13.33 -18.88
N LYS A 88 -5.14 14.20 -18.01
CA LYS A 88 -3.69 14.26 -17.79
C LYS A 88 -3.20 13.06 -16.96
N PRO A 89 -1.94 12.61 -17.16
CA PRO A 89 -1.38 11.50 -16.39
C PRO A 89 -1.48 11.65 -14.88
N LEU A 90 -1.24 12.86 -14.37
CA LEU A 90 -1.39 13.17 -12.95
C LEU A 90 -2.84 13.10 -12.48
N GLU A 91 -3.80 13.59 -13.29
CA GLU A 91 -5.22 13.50 -12.96
C GLU A 91 -5.70 12.05 -12.87
N TYR A 92 -5.18 11.20 -13.76
CA TYR A 92 -5.43 9.78 -13.76
C TYR A 92 -4.84 9.10 -12.51
N LEU A 93 -3.54 9.32 -12.23
CA LEU A 93 -2.86 8.75 -11.07
C LEU A 93 -3.51 9.17 -9.75
N VAL A 94 -3.81 10.47 -9.61
CA VAL A 94 -4.48 11.00 -8.41
C VAL A 94 -5.89 10.44 -8.28
N GLY A 95 -6.62 10.25 -9.38
CA GLY A 95 -7.97 9.70 -9.36
C GLY A 95 -8.02 8.26 -8.87
N ILE A 96 -7.13 7.40 -9.39
CA ILE A 96 -7.03 6.00 -8.96
C ILE A 96 -6.41 5.91 -7.56
N GLY A 97 -5.30 6.64 -7.32
CA GLY A 97 -4.61 6.65 -6.03
C GLY A 97 -5.54 7.08 -4.90
N ALA A 98 -6.31 8.15 -5.07
CA ALA A 98 -7.29 8.58 -4.08
C ALA A 98 -8.33 7.49 -3.77
N TYR A 99 -8.75 6.75 -4.78
CA TYR A 99 -9.66 5.61 -4.60
C TYR A 99 -9.02 4.49 -3.78
N VAL A 100 -7.84 4.01 -4.18
CA VAL A 100 -7.12 2.92 -3.51
C VAL A 100 -6.75 3.34 -2.08
N TRP A 101 -6.27 4.58 -1.92
CA TRP A 101 -5.93 5.15 -0.62
C TRP A 101 -7.12 5.15 0.34
N LEU A 102 -8.29 5.63 -0.09
CA LEU A 102 -9.49 5.65 0.75
C LEU A 102 -9.94 4.23 1.13
N MET A 103 -9.91 3.29 0.19
CA MET A 103 -10.27 1.89 0.47
C MET A 103 -9.29 1.25 1.47
N CYS A 104 -7.99 1.47 1.30
CA CYS A 104 -6.99 0.98 2.23
C CYS A 104 -7.06 1.67 3.60
N MET A 105 -7.36 2.97 3.65
CA MET A 105 -7.59 3.68 4.91
C MET A 105 -8.82 3.16 5.66
N ALA A 106 -9.89 2.80 4.94
CA ALA A 106 -11.05 2.14 5.55
C ALA A 106 -10.67 0.78 6.16
N GLY A 107 -9.80 0.00 5.49
CA GLY A 107 -9.21 -1.21 6.08
C GLY A 107 -8.34 -0.91 7.31
N SER A 108 -7.56 0.16 7.27
CA SER A 108 -6.70 0.59 8.39
C SER A 108 -7.48 0.97 9.65
N LEU A 109 -8.71 1.46 9.52
CA LEU A 109 -9.59 1.70 10.66
C LEU A 109 -9.89 0.41 11.43
N LEU A 110 -10.07 -0.72 10.74
CA LEU A 110 -10.31 -2.00 11.40
C LEU A 110 -9.09 -2.45 12.21
N PHE A 111 -7.86 -2.23 11.71
CA PHE A 111 -6.64 -2.49 12.48
C PHE A 111 -6.56 -1.58 13.72
N ALA A 112 -6.92 -0.31 13.58
CA ALA A 112 -6.89 0.64 14.69
C ALA A 112 -7.88 0.24 15.80
N PHE A 113 -9.07 -0.25 15.45
CA PHE A 113 -10.04 -0.76 16.41
C PHE A 113 -9.59 -2.07 17.06
N CYS A 114 -9.02 -3.00 16.31
CA CYS A 114 -8.51 -4.26 16.87
C CYS A 114 -7.28 -4.08 17.76
N GLY A 115 -6.52 -2.99 17.56
CA GLY A 115 -5.36 -2.63 18.38
C GLY A 115 -5.68 -1.74 19.57
N ASP A 116 -6.98 -1.49 19.85
CA ASP A 116 -7.44 -0.62 20.95
C ASP A 116 -6.74 0.76 21.00
N TYR A 117 -6.26 1.23 19.84
CA TYR A 117 -5.61 2.54 19.76
C TYR A 117 -6.62 3.65 20.05
N SER A 118 -6.27 4.54 20.99
CA SER A 118 -7.15 5.63 21.43
C SER A 118 -6.38 6.97 21.52
N GLY A 119 -7.15 8.05 21.45
CA GLY A 119 -6.57 9.40 21.61
C GLY A 119 -5.49 9.71 20.55
N ALA A 120 -4.31 10.12 21.03
CA ALA A 120 -3.19 10.50 20.16
C ALA A 120 -2.65 9.31 19.33
N ASP A 121 -2.55 8.13 19.94
CA ASP A 121 -1.99 6.93 19.28
C ASP A 121 -2.82 6.50 18.08
N PHE A 122 -4.15 6.65 18.15
CA PHE A 122 -5.04 6.41 17.00
C PHE A 122 -4.69 7.32 15.81
N PHE A 123 -4.53 8.63 16.06
CA PHE A 123 -4.20 9.56 14.98
C PHE A 123 -2.80 9.32 14.41
N VAL A 124 -1.82 9.01 15.26
CA VAL A 124 -0.46 8.70 14.83
C VAL A 124 -0.44 7.40 14.02
N PHE A 125 -1.13 6.35 14.48
CA PHE A 125 -1.27 5.10 13.73
C PHE A 125 -1.88 5.34 12.35
N MET A 126 -2.99 6.06 12.28
CA MET A 126 -3.66 6.36 11.00
C MET A 126 -2.77 7.20 10.07
N LEU A 127 -1.96 8.12 10.60
CA LEU A 127 -1.00 8.90 9.83
C LEU A 127 0.12 8.01 9.26
N ILE A 128 0.67 7.11 10.08
CA ILE A 128 1.69 6.15 9.65
C ILE A 128 1.14 5.26 8.52
N MET A 129 -0.06 4.72 8.70
CA MET A 129 -0.74 3.91 7.69
C MET A 129 -0.97 4.69 6.40
N ALA A 130 -1.44 5.96 6.51
CA ALA A 130 -1.67 6.83 5.36
C ALA A 130 -0.41 7.04 4.51
N ILE A 131 0.73 7.28 5.14
CA ILE A 131 2.03 7.47 4.48
C ILE A 131 2.50 6.16 3.85
N GLY A 132 2.40 5.05 4.57
CA GLY A 132 2.80 3.73 4.07
C GLY A 132 1.99 3.29 2.86
N ILE A 133 0.67 3.50 2.87
CA ILE A 133 -0.24 3.23 1.76
C ILE A 133 0.17 4.04 0.52
N LEU A 134 0.42 5.35 0.66
CA LEU A 134 0.86 6.20 -0.47
C LEU A 134 2.16 5.71 -1.13
N LEU A 135 3.15 5.29 -0.34
CA LEU A 135 4.41 4.75 -0.85
C LEU A 135 4.20 3.44 -1.61
N SER A 136 3.36 2.59 -1.05
CA SER A 136 3.00 1.31 -1.64
C SER A 136 2.26 1.47 -2.97
N GLU A 137 1.32 2.42 -3.04
CA GLU A 137 0.60 2.79 -4.27
C GLU A 137 1.52 3.30 -5.36
N LEU A 138 2.46 4.19 -5.02
CA LEU A 138 3.44 4.69 -5.99
C LEU A 138 4.29 3.56 -6.55
N THR A 139 4.73 2.63 -5.71
CA THR A 139 5.48 1.45 -6.14
C THR A 139 4.64 0.57 -7.06
N GLY A 140 3.38 0.32 -6.70
CA GLY A 140 2.44 -0.43 -7.53
C GLY A 140 2.15 0.26 -8.87
N ALA A 141 2.04 1.60 -8.88
CA ALA A 141 1.85 2.37 -10.10
C ALA A 141 3.04 2.26 -11.07
N VAL A 142 4.27 2.28 -10.54
CA VAL A 142 5.48 2.06 -11.35
C VAL A 142 5.41 0.71 -12.04
N ILE A 143 5.10 -0.37 -11.31
CA ILE A 143 5.00 -1.73 -11.87
C ILE A 143 3.89 -1.80 -12.93
N GLY A 144 2.70 -1.29 -12.61
CA GLY A 144 1.56 -1.32 -13.53
C GLY A 144 1.83 -0.62 -14.85
N ILE A 145 2.56 0.51 -14.84
CA ILE A 145 2.92 1.24 -16.05
C ILE A 145 4.01 0.52 -16.85
N PHE A 146 5.00 -0.08 -16.19
CA PHE A 146 6.07 -0.81 -16.88
C PHE A 146 5.57 -2.05 -17.60
N CYS A 147 4.56 -2.72 -17.07
CA CYS A 147 4.02 -3.95 -17.60
C CYS A 147 3.03 -3.69 -18.73
N LYS A 148 2.96 -4.60 -19.71
CA LYS A 148 2.09 -4.48 -20.88
C LYS A 148 0.68 -4.98 -20.62
N ASN A 149 0.52 -5.96 -19.74
CA ASN A 149 -0.74 -6.61 -19.41
C ASN A 149 -0.76 -7.04 -17.94
N GLN A 150 -1.93 -7.44 -17.47
CA GLN A 150 -2.15 -7.83 -16.08
C GLN A 150 -1.32 -9.06 -15.67
N MET A 151 -1.11 -10.03 -16.56
CA MET A 151 -0.29 -11.21 -16.26
C MET A 151 1.17 -10.85 -15.99
N SER A 152 1.77 -10.01 -16.84
CA SER A 152 3.15 -9.54 -16.63
C SER A 152 3.27 -8.67 -15.40
N ALA A 153 2.27 -7.84 -15.10
CA ALA A 153 2.24 -7.03 -13.89
C ALA A 153 2.20 -7.92 -12.64
N THR A 154 1.34 -8.92 -12.61
CA THR A 154 1.25 -9.88 -11.49
C THR A 154 2.56 -10.61 -11.26
N SER A 155 3.24 -11.04 -12.32
CA SER A 155 4.54 -11.74 -12.24
C SER A 155 5.64 -10.90 -11.59
N VAL A 156 5.60 -9.58 -11.76
CA VAL A 156 6.54 -8.65 -11.10
C VAL A 156 6.04 -8.23 -9.73
N THR A 157 4.74 -8.01 -9.60
CA THR A 157 4.11 -7.53 -8.36
C THR A 157 4.27 -8.54 -7.24
N VAL A 158 4.08 -9.84 -7.50
CA VAL A 158 4.12 -10.89 -6.47
C VAL A 158 5.48 -10.94 -5.76
N PRO A 159 6.64 -11.04 -6.43
CA PRO A 159 7.93 -10.98 -5.73
C PRO A 159 8.16 -9.67 -4.96
N VAL A 160 7.77 -8.54 -5.56
CA VAL A 160 7.97 -7.22 -4.93
C VAL A 160 7.10 -7.06 -3.69
N MET A 161 5.82 -7.46 -3.74
CA MET A 161 4.95 -7.40 -2.57
C MET A 161 5.42 -8.36 -1.46
N MET A 162 5.95 -9.54 -1.82
CA MET A 162 6.53 -10.45 -0.84
C MET A 162 7.69 -9.80 -0.10
N VAL A 163 8.59 -9.13 -0.80
CA VAL A 163 9.69 -8.41 -0.16
C VAL A 163 9.16 -7.35 0.81
N PHE A 164 8.28 -6.47 0.36
CA PHE A 164 7.79 -5.38 1.21
C PHE A 164 6.89 -5.84 2.37
N SER A 165 6.21 -6.98 2.25
CA SER A 165 5.33 -7.48 3.31
C SER A 165 6.07 -8.38 4.30
N PHE A 166 6.89 -9.31 3.82
CA PHE A 166 7.52 -10.30 4.69
C PHE A 166 8.87 -9.85 5.25
N LEU A 167 9.59 -8.93 4.57
CA LEU A 167 10.89 -8.46 5.04
C LEU A 167 10.81 -7.82 6.44
N PRO A 168 9.81 -6.95 6.75
CA PRO A 168 9.63 -6.43 8.10
C PRO A 168 9.34 -7.52 9.14
N MET A 169 8.56 -8.52 8.79
CA MET A 169 8.29 -9.66 9.66
C MET A 169 9.56 -10.45 9.95
N LEU A 170 10.34 -10.78 8.93
CA LEU A 170 11.57 -11.55 9.08
C LEU A 170 12.65 -10.77 9.85
N SER A 171 12.68 -9.45 9.71
CA SER A 171 13.61 -8.57 10.44
C SER A 171 13.42 -8.65 11.96
N THR A 172 12.21 -8.96 12.43
CA THR A 172 11.92 -9.13 13.86
C THR A 172 12.67 -10.34 14.47
N PHE A 173 13.00 -11.31 13.63
CA PHE A 173 13.65 -12.56 14.09
C PHE A 173 15.13 -12.67 13.71
N ASN A 174 15.67 -11.74 12.89
CA ASN A 174 17.03 -11.87 12.37
C ASN A 174 17.67 -10.49 12.14
N GLU A 175 18.73 -10.19 12.92
CA GLU A 175 19.48 -8.92 12.86
C GLU A 175 20.14 -8.64 11.50
N THR A 176 20.53 -9.70 10.76
CA THR A 176 21.12 -9.51 9.43
C THR A 176 20.07 -9.05 8.42
N ILE A 177 18.87 -9.61 8.53
CA ILE A 177 17.73 -9.20 7.70
C ILE A 177 17.30 -7.77 8.07
N GLU A 178 17.32 -7.43 9.35
CA GLU A 178 16.97 -6.09 9.83
C GLU A 178 17.87 -5.02 9.18
N LYS A 179 19.19 -5.24 9.11
CA LYS A 179 20.14 -4.31 8.47
C LYS A 179 19.85 -4.08 6.99
N VAL A 180 19.32 -5.07 6.29
CA VAL A 180 18.91 -4.94 4.89
C VAL A 180 17.54 -4.29 4.77
N ALA A 181 16.62 -4.68 5.65
CA ALA A 181 15.25 -4.18 5.66
C ALA A 181 15.15 -2.68 5.95
N ILE A 182 16.06 -2.13 6.75
CA ILE A 182 16.03 -0.74 7.26
C ILE A 182 15.89 0.32 6.15
N ILE A 183 16.36 0.02 4.93
CA ILE A 183 16.26 0.93 3.78
C ILE A 183 14.86 0.95 3.16
N THR A 184 14.01 -0.02 3.47
CA THR A 184 12.68 -0.14 2.88
C THR A 184 11.65 0.68 3.65
N TYR A 185 10.71 1.28 2.93
CA TYR A 185 9.63 2.03 3.59
C TYR A 185 8.78 1.13 4.50
N SER A 186 8.56 -0.13 4.13
CA SER A 186 7.74 -1.05 4.92
C SER A 186 8.37 -1.37 6.29
N GLN A 187 9.70 -1.50 6.37
CA GLN A 187 10.40 -1.65 7.63
C GLN A 187 10.32 -0.36 8.48
N GLN A 188 10.39 0.81 7.86
CA GLN A 188 10.22 2.07 8.59
C GLN A 188 8.81 2.21 9.16
N ILE A 189 7.79 1.80 8.41
CA ILE A 189 6.41 1.72 8.90
C ILE A 189 6.31 0.74 10.08
N ASN A 190 6.97 -0.43 9.99
CA ASN A 190 7.03 -1.40 11.08
C ASN A 190 7.65 -0.81 12.36
N ILE A 191 8.78 -0.11 12.21
CA ILE A 191 9.46 0.56 13.33
C ILE A 191 8.55 1.61 13.96
N LEU A 192 7.88 2.42 13.16
CA LEU A 192 6.97 3.47 13.65
C LEU A 192 5.74 2.89 14.35
N ILE A 193 5.13 1.83 13.82
CA ILE A 193 3.97 1.16 14.44
C ILE A 193 4.36 0.49 15.77
N ASN A 194 5.52 -0.15 15.83
CA ASN A 194 6.00 -0.75 17.09
C ASN A 194 6.44 0.29 18.11
N GLY A 195 6.82 1.50 17.68
CA GLY A 195 7.15 2.63 18.54
C GLY A 195 5.95 3.43 19.04
N LEU A 196 4.71 3.07 18.70
CA LEU A 196 3.51 3.73 19.21
C LEU A 196 3.44 3.62 20.74
N GLY A 197 3.09 4.73 21.40
CA GLY A 197 3.10 4.83 22.86
C GLY A 197 4.48 5.18 23.45
N THR A 198 5.55 5.18 22.66
CA THR A 198 6.86 5.68 23.08
C THR A 198 7.14 7.04 22.42
N THR A 199 7.83 7.95 23.13
CA THR A 199 8.14 9.29 22.60
C THR A 199 9.25 9.30 21.56
N ASP A 200 9.81 8.15 21.20
CA ASP A 200 11.00 8.03 20.35
C ASP A 200 10.66 7.79 18.86
N ILE A 201 10.06 8.78 18.21
CA ILE A 201 10.02 8.81 16.75
C ILE A 201 11.42 9.18 16.25
N LYS A 202 12.15 8.19 15.74
CA LYS A 202 13.50 8.42 15.21
C LYS A 202 13.41 9.26 13.93
N PRO A 203 14.06 10.42 13.85
CA PRO A 203 14.03 11.27 12.65
C PRO A 203 14.61 10.58 11.41
N GLU A 204 15.48 9.60 11.62
CA GLU A 204 16.05 8.75 10.55
C GLU A 204 14.95 8.02 9.74
N SER A 205 13.91 7.54 10.42
CA SER A 205 12.78 6.86 9.77
C SER A 205 12.07 7.78 8.78
N LEU A 206 11.87 9.04 9.14
CA LEU A 206 11.21 10.02 8.27
C LEU A 206 12.07 10.35 7.05
N ILE A 207 13.40 10.42 7.20
CA ILE A 207 14.33 10.67 6.10
C ILE A 207 14.28 9.50 5.10
N ILE A 208 14.30 8.26 5.59
CA ILE A 208 14.24 7.07 4.74
C ILE A 208 12.89 6.98 4.02
N ILE A 209 11.78 7.27 4.69
CA ILE A 209 10.45 7.33 4.09
C ILE A 209 10.41 8.39 2.98
N ALA A 210 10.94 9.59 3.23
CA ALA A 210 11.00 10.66 2.24
C ALA A 210 11.87 10.26 1.03
N ALA A 211 13.01 9.60 1.27
CA ALA A 211 13.88 9.10 0.21
C ALA A 211 13.16 8.04 -0.66
N ASN A 212 12.46 7.08 -0.04
CA ASN A 212 11.66 6.08 -0.76
C ASN A 212 10.55 6.74 -1.59
N PHE A 213 9.89 7.77 -1.06
CA PHE A 213 8.87 8.53 -1.78
C PHE A 213 9.46 9.20 -3.03
N LEU A 214 10.59 9.89 -2.89
CA LEU A 214 11.28 10.56 -4.01
C LEU A 214 11.71 9.55 -5.08
N VAL A 215 12.31 8.44 -4.68
CA VAL A 215 12.72 7.37 -5.60
C VAL A 215 11.52 6.81 -6.37
N SER A 216 10.44 6.46 -5.67
CA SER A 216 9.22 5.93 -6.30
C SER A 216 8.57 6.95 -7.24
N ALA A 217 8.53 8.22 -6.86
CA ALA A 217 7.99 9.29 -7.70
C ALA A 217 8.84 9.52 -8.97
N ILE A 218 10.17 9.51 -8.85
CA ILE A 218 11.08 9.62 -10.00
C ILE A 218 10.89 8.42 -10.93
N LEU A 219 10.86 7.21 -10.39
CA LEU A 219 10.64 5.98 -11.17
C LEU A 219 9.29 6.02 -11.89
N PHE A 220 8.24 6.52 -11.22
CA PHE A 220 6.93 6.71 -11.86
C PHE A 220 6.99 7.66 -13.06
N VAL A 221 7.63 8.83 -12.91
CA VAL A 221 7.75 9.80 -14.01
C VAL A 221 8.55 9.21 -15.18
N ILE A 222 9.62 8.47 -14.90
CA ILE A 222 10.42 7.81 -15.93
C ILE A 222 9.61 6.71 -16.63
N ALA A 223 8.92 5.87 -15.84
CA ALA A 223 8.07 4.80 -16.35
C ALA A 223 6.97 5.35 -17.25
N PHE A 224 6.29 6.39 -16.80
CA PHE A 224 5.19 7.01 -17.56
C PHE A 224 5.67 7.62 -18.88
N LYS A 225 6.82 8.31 -18.88
CA LYS A 225 7.40 8.87 -20.13
C LYS A 225 7.80 7.81 -21.14
N LYS A 226 8.30 6.64 -20.67
CA LYS A 226 8.80 5.57 -21.55
C LYS A 226 7.72 4.60 -22.01
N LYS A 227 6.73 4.31 -21.18
CA LYS A 227 5.80 3.18 -21.36
C LYS A 227 4.32 3.52 -21.12
N GLY A 228 4.02 4.74 -20.72
CA GLY A 228 2.66 5.10 -20.28
C GLY A 228 1.59 5.07 -21.39
N LEU A 229 1.99 5.10 -22.67
CA LEU A 229 1.08 5.08 -23.83
C LEU A 229 1.32 3.90 -24.78
N GLU A 230 2.24 3.00 -24.47
CA GLU A 230 2.46 1.72 -25.16
C GLU A 230 1.54 0.64 -24.52
#